data_4b5bdb955e4ebd677dea33d010173bfc
#
_entry.id   4b5bdb955e4ebd677dea33d010173bfc
#
_cell.length_a   1.000
_cell.length_b   1.000
_cell.length_c   1.000
_cell.angle_alpha   90.00
_cell.angle_beta   90.00
_cell.angle_gamma   90.00
#
_symmetry.space_group_name_H-M   'P 1'
#
loop_
_entity.id
_entity.type
_entity.pdbx_description
1 polymer ?
#
loop_
_entity_poly.entity_id
_entity_poly.type
_entity_poly.pdbx_seq_one_letter_code
_entity_poly.pdbx_strand_id
1 'polypeptide(L)'
;MRVLAAARKLHRGKGAVSRRGVRAVAARNEHENINMQRNMKKLLTLCVVALAAAALSARAGDAKETYEKDCAKCHGSDGKGDTKMGKKLGAKDYTDAKVQEELKDEAGVKAIKEGLKDKEGKQLMKPTEGVSDADAKALVAYMRKFKK
;
A
#
# COMPACT_ATOMS: atom_id res chain seq x y z
N MET A 1 -80.24 17.72 42.63
CA MET A 1 -79.52 16.63 43.27
C MET A 1 -79.42 15.44 42.33
N ARG A 2 -78.38 15.28 41.54
CA ARG A 2 -77.98 14.09 40.77
C ARG A 2 -76.96 14.45 39.70
N VAL A 3 -75.73 14.79 40.07
CA VAL A 3 -74.58 14.96 39.15
C VAL A 3 -73.31 14.58 39.91
N LEU A 4 -73.12 13.33 40.21
CA LEU A 4 -71.86 12.81 40.78
C LEU A 4 -71.71 11.27 40.59
N ALA A 5 -71.76 10.81 39.32
CA ALA A 5 -71.52 9.38 39.07
C ALA A 5 -70.90 9.07 37.69
N ALA A 6 -70.08 9.95 37.10
CA ALA A 6 -69.45 9.70 35.78
C ALA A 6 -67.94 9.85 35.72
N ALA A 7 -67.21 9.78 36.82
CA ALA A 7 -65.75 10.01 36.83
C ALA A 7 -64.95 8.86 37.43
N ARG A 8 -65.23 7.59 37.11
CA ARG A 8 -64.43 6.44 37.60
C ARG A 8 -64.31 5.27 36.65
N LYS A 9 -63.94 5.50 35.40
CA LYS A 9 -63.67 4.34 34.49
C LYS A 9 -62.61 4.65 33.41
N LEU A 10 -61.56 5.35 33.71
CA LEU A 10 -60.46 5.60 32.77
C LEU A 10 -59.09 5.47 33.45
N HIS A 11 -58.76 4.32 33.98
CA HIS A 11 -57.38 4.00 34.33
C HIS A 11 -57.23 2.53 34.74
N ARG A 12 -57.20 1.66 33.78
CA ARG A 12 -56.58 0.32 33.97
C ARG A 12 -56.30 -0.38 32.62
N GLY A 13 -55.45 0.22 31.80
CA GLY A 13 -54.82 -0.42 30.67
C GLY A 13 -53.32 -0.35 30.83
N LYS A 14 -52.76 -0.80 31.97
CA LYS A 14 -51.33 -1.08 32.07
C LYS A 14 -51.10 -2.41 31.36
N GLY A 15 -50.86 -2.35 30.04
CA GLY A 15 -50.40 -3.49 29.27
C GLY A 15 -49.13 -4.03 29.93
N ALA A 16 -49.21 -5.16 30.59
CA ALA A 16 -48.06 -5.85 31.13
C ALA A 16 -47.18 -6.27 29.93
N VAL A 17 -46.18 -5.51 29.63
CA VAL A 17 -45.16 -5.91 28.63
C VAL A 17 -44.55 -7.21 29.13
N SER A 18 -44.81 -8.29 28.42
CA SER A 18 -44.33 -9.62 28.80
C SER A 18 -42.79 -9.59 28.86
N ARG A 19 -42.22 -10.00 29.99
CA ARG A 19 -40.76 -10.12 30.18
C ARG A 19 -40.08 -10.95 29.09
N ARG A 20 -40.82 -11.86 28.43
CA ARG A 20 -40.35 -12.64 27.27
C ARG A 20 -40.16 -11.73 26.03
N GLY A 21 -41.07 -10.81 25.77
CA GLY A 21 -40.97 -9.86 24.64
C GLY A 21 -39.79 -8.92 24.79
N VAL A 22 -39.54 -8.39 25.98
CA VAL A 22 -38.39 -7.49 26.22
C VAL A 22 -37.05 -8.21 26.01
N ARG A 23 -36.94 -9.46 26.51
CA ARG A 23 -35.74 -10.27 26.29
C ARG A 23 -35.48 -10.61 24.80
N ALA A 24 -36.53 -10.90 24.05
CA ALA A 24 -36.40 -11.18 22.61
C ALA A 24 -35.95 -9.97 21.80
N VAL A 25 -36.44 -8.76 22.13
CA VAL A 25 -36.01 -7.53 21.50
C VAL A 25 -34.58 -7.17 21.88
N ALA A 26 -34.18 -7.34 23.15
CA ALA A 26 -32.80 -7.10 23.57
C ALA A 26 -31.79 -8.02 22.85
N ALA A 27 -32.10 -9.33 22.77
CA ALA A 27 -31.25 -10.31 22.06
C ALA A 27 -31.11 -10.00 20.54
N ARG A 28 -32.18 -9.50 19.91
CA ARG A 28 -32.13 -9.10 18.50
C ARG A 28 -31.22 -7.89 18.30
N ASN A 29 -31.34 -6.87 19.15
CA ASN A 29 -30.50 -5.68 19.09
C ASN A 29 -29.02 -5.99 19.33
N GLU A 30 -28.71 -6.92 20.23
CA GLU A 30 -27.32 -7.37 20.44
C GLU A 30 -26.76 -8.07 19.20
N HIS A 31 -27.54 -8.93 18.55
CA HIS A 31 -27.13 -9.62 17.34
C HIS A 31 -26.91 -8.66 16.15
N GLU A 32 -27.78 -7.68 15.98
CA GLU A 32 -27.66 -6.65 14.96
C GLU A 32 -26.42 -5.76 15.21
N ASN A 33 -26.16 -5.40 16.46
CA ASN A 33 -25.01 -4.60 16.84
C ASN A 33 -23.67 -5.35 16.59
N ILE A 34 -23.61 -6.64 16.93
CA ILE A 34 -22.43 -7.48 16.65
C ILE A 34 -22.17 -7.60 15.14
N ASN A 35 -23.23 -7.77 14.35
CA ASN A 35 -23.09 -7.86 12.89
C ASN A 35 -22.66 -6.51 12.30
N MET A 36 -23.21 -5.41 12.76
CA MET A 36 -22.82 -4.06 12.33
C MET A 36 -21.35 -3.78 12.67
N GLN A 37 -20.88 -4.13 13.86
CA GLN A 37 -19.49 -3.97 14.25
C GLN A 37 -18.54 -4.85 13.43
N ARG A 38 -18.93 -6.10 13.12
CA ARG A 38 -18.13 -6.96 12.25
C ARG A 38 -18.01 -6.42 10.83
N ASN A 39 -19.09 -5.92 10.28
CA ASN A 39 -19.10 -5.33 8.95
C ASN A 39 -18.30 -4.03 8.89
N MET A 40 -18.41 -3.19 9.92
CA MET A 40 -17.61 -1.95 10.04
C MET A 40 -16.10 -2.25 10.14
N LYS A 41 -15.69 -3.27 10.90
CA LYS A 41 -14.29 -3.70 10.97
C LYS A 41 -13.78 -4.20 9.61
N LYS A 42 -14.57 -5.00 8.88
CA LYS A 42 -14.23 -5.46 7.52
C LYS A 42 -14.08 -4.28 6.56
N LEU A 43 -14.99 -3.32 6.62
CA LEU A 43 -14.95 -2.12 5.77
C LEU A 43 -13.70 -1.29 6.05
N LEU A 44 -13.37 -1.07 7.33
CA LEU A 44 -12.15 -0.37 7.73
C LEU A 44 -10.89 -1.09 7.24
N THR A 45 -10.84 -2.42 7.36
CA THR A 45 -9.70 -3.21 6.87
C THR A 45 -9.56 -3.07 5.34
N LEU A 46 -10.66 -3.14 4.60
CA LEU A 46 -10.65 -2.95 3.14
C LEU A 46 -10.18 -1.54 2.75
N CYS A 47 -10.63 -0.50 3.45
CA CYS A 47 -10.17 0.87 3.22
C CYS A 47 -8.67 1.03 3.47
N VAL A 48 -8.14 0.46 4.56
CA VAL A 48 -6.70 0.52 4.87
C VAL A 48 -5.88 -0.20 3.79
N VAL A 49 -6.32 -1.37 3.33
CA VAL A 49 -5.64 -2.12 2.25
C VAL A 49 -5.69 -1.33 0.94
N ALA A 50 -6.82 -0.72 0.60
CA ALA A 50 -6.96 0.09 -0.62
C ALA A 50 -6.05 1.34 -0.58
N LEU A 51 -5.96 2.03 0.57
CA LEU A 51 -5.07 3.18 0.74
C LEU A 51 -3.59 2.78 0.65
N ALA A 52 -3.20 1.64 1.22
CA ALA A 52 -1.84 1.12 1.11
C ALA A 52 -1.48 0.78 -0.34
N ALA A 53 -2.38 0.16 -1.09
CA ALA A 53 -2.18 -0.15 -2.51
C ALA A 53 -2.03 1.11 -3.37
N ALA A 54 -2.80 2.17 -3.10
CA ALA A 54 -2.69 3.46 -3.80
C ALA A 54 -1.33 4.13 -3.55
N ALA A 55 -0.80 4.07 -2.33
CA ALA A 55 0.51 4.64 -2.00
C ALA A 55 1.67 3.93 -2.72
N LEU A 56 1.58 2.60 -2.94
CA LEU A 56 2.58 1.86 -3.71
C LEU A 56 2.55 2.24 -5.20
N SER A 57 1.37 2.51 -5.75
CA SER A 57 1.23 2.87 -7.16
C SER A 57 1.81 4.25 -7.48
N ALA A 58 1.67 5.23 -6.59
CA ALA A 58 2.26 6.56 -6.76
C ALA A 58 3.80 6.48 -6.84
N ARG A 59 4.43 5.72 -5.94
CA ARG A 59 5.90 5.57 -5.94
C ARG A 59 6.45 4.84 -7.17
N ALA A 60 5.67 3.96 -7.79
CA ALA A 60 6.09 3.26 -9.01
C ALA A 60 6.14 4.19 -10.23
N GLY A 61 5.31 5.24 -10.27
CA GLY A 61 5.37 6.29 -11.28
C GLY A 61 6.63 7.14 -11.15
N ASP A 62 6.91 7.58 -9.94
CA ASP A 62 8.09 8.40 -9.62
C ASP A 62 9.40 7.65 -9.94
N ALA A 63 9.47 6.33 -9.64
CA ALA A 63 10.64 5.52 -9.94
C ALA A 63 10.91 5.38 -11.43
N LYS A 64 9.88 5.28 -12.27
CA LYS A 64 10.04 5.24 -13.72
C LYS A 64 10.59 6.56 -14.24
N GLU A 65 10.03 7.68 -13.83
CA GLU A 65 10.45 9.00 -14.24
C GLU A 65 11.90 9.27 -13.81
N THR A 66 12.24 8.98 -12.57
CA THR A 66 13.61 9.11 -12.05
C THR A 66 14.58 8.22 -12.82
N TYR A 67 14.19 6.97 -13.12
CA TYR A 67 15.03 6.05 -13.89
C TYR A 67 15.30 6.61 -15.29
N GLU A 68 14.29 7.08 -15.98
CA GLU A 68 14.45 7.62 -17.35
C GLU A 68 15.33 8.88 -17.38
N LYS A 69 15.21 9.73 -16.39
CA LYS A 69 15.97 10.95 -16.26
C LYS A 69 17.44 10.71 -15.90
N ASP A 70 17.69 9.91 -14.87
CA ASP A 70 18.99 9.84 -14.23
C ASP A 70 19.78 8.55 -14.55
N CYS A 71 19.10 7.44 -14.89
CA CYS A 71 19.69 6.12 -15.05
C CYS A 71 19.77 5.66 -16.51
N ALA A 72 18.74 5.95 -17.32
CA ALA A 72 18.60 5.44 -18.68
C ALA A 72 19.77 5.86 -19.62
N LYS A 73 20.44 6.97 -19.33
CA LYS A 73 21.61 7.44 -20.09
C LYS A 73 22.72 6.38 -20.18
N CYS A 74 22.89 5.60 -19.11
CA CYS A 74 23.86 4.49 -19.07
C CYS A 74 23.17 3.14 -19.21
N HIS A 75 22.09 2.91 -18.47
CA HIS A 75 21.42 1.61 -18.38
C HIS A 75 20.44 1.33 -19.53
N GLY A 76 20.12 2.33 -20.35
CA GLY A 76 19.08 2.23 -21.39
C GLY A 76 17.67 2.32 -20.81
N SER A 77 16.72 2.85 -21.55
CA SER A 77 15.30 2.88 -21.15
C SER A 77 14.68 1.48 -21.04
N ASP A 78 15.28 0.50 -21.73
CA ASP A 78 14.92 -0.91 -21.71
C ASP A 78 15.75 -1.75 -20.72
N GLY A 79 16.68 -1.15 -20.01
CA GLY A 79 17.51 -1.80 -18.98
C GLY A 79 18.66 -2.67 -19.51
N LYS A 80 18.95 -2.67 -20.81
CA LYS A 80 20.01 -3.52 -21.40
C LYS A 80 21.42 -3.06 -21.16
N GLY A 81 21.63 -1.80 -20.77
CA GLY A 81 22.98 -1.26 -20.60
C GLY A 81 23.78 -1.11 -21.89
N ASP A 82 23.17 -1.26 -23.05
CA ASP A 82 23.82 -1.26 -24.37
C ASP A 82 24.05 0.14 -24.97
N THR A 83 23.79 1.19 -24.19
CA THR A 83 24.09 2.56 -24.58
C THR A 83 25.61 2.76 -24.77
N LYS A 84 26.00 3.79 -25.51
CA LYS A 84 27.43 4.14 -25.69
C LYS A 84 28.15 4.32 -24.35
N MET A 85 27.51 4.96 -23.38
CA MET A 85 28.07 5.17 -22.06
C MET A 85 28.02 3.89 -21.21
N GLY A 86 26.93 3.13 -21.27
CA GLY A 86 26.79 1.85 -20.60
C GLY A 86 27.87 0.85 -20.98
N LYS A 87 28.12 0.69 -22.28
CA LYS A 87 29.21 -0.18 -22.79
C LYS A 87 30.58 0.27 -22.28
N LYS A 88 30.84 1.58 -22.27
CA LYS A 88 32.12 2.10 -21.77
C LYS A 88 32.35 1.87 -20.29
N LEU A 89 31.28 1.86 -19.48
CA LEU A 89 31.33 1.74 -18.03
C LEU A 89 30.97 0.32 -17.52
N GLY A 90 30.68 -0.62 -18.43
CA GLY A 90 30.33 -1.99 -18.07
C GLY A 90 28.95 -2.11 -17.40
N ALA A 91 27.97 -1.31 -17.84
CA ALA A 91 26.60 -1.41 -17.35
C ALA A 91 26.04 -2.81 -17.64
N LYS A 92 25.42 -3.41 -16.63
CA LYS A 92 24.83 -4.74 -16.74
C LYS A 92 23.52 -4.71 -17.52
N ASP A 93 23.21 -5.81 -18.21
CA ASP A 93 21.92 -6.04 -18.86
C ASP A 93 20.90 -6.57 -17.81
N TYR A 94 19.98 -5.72 -17.40
CA TYR A 94 18.92 -6.09 -16.43
C TYR A 94 17.77 -6.88 -17.05
N THR A 95 17.78 -7.13 -18.37
CA THR A 95 16.84 -8.05 -19.00
C THR A 95 17.29 -9.51 -18.88
N ASP A 96 18.56 -9.74 -18.57
CA ASP A 96 19.14 -11.07 -18.38
C ASP A 96 18.74 -11.67 -17.02
N ALA A 97 18.27 -12.92 -17.02
CA ALA A 97 17.82 -13.60 -15.82
C ALA A 97 18.94 -13.80 -14.79
N LYS A 98 20.17 -14.11 -15.22
CA LYS A 98 21.31 -14.31 -14.32
C LYS A 98 21.71 -13.01 -13.63
N VAL A 99 21.73 -11.90 -14.39
CA VAL A 99 21.98 -10.57 -13.82
C VAL A 99 20.93 -10.21 -12.77
N GLN A 100 19.67 -10.56 -13.01
CA GLN A 100 18.59 -10.33 -12.05
C GLN A 100 18.71 -11.21 -10.79
N GLU A 101 19.20 -12.42 -10.91
CA GLU A 101 19.45 -13.32 -9.76
C GLU A 101 20.64 -12.84 -8.91
N GLU A 102 21.69 -12.34 -9.56
CA GLU A 102 22.85 -11.77 -8.87
C GLU A 102 22.59 -10.43 -8.20
N LEU A 103 21.61 -9.68 -8.70
CA LEU A 103 21.26 -8.38 -8.17
C LEU A 103 20.63 -8.55 -6.77
N LYS A 104 21.37 -8.19 -5.73
CA LYS A 104 20.82 -8.06 -4.38
C LYS A 104 20.22 -6.69 -4.21
N ASP A 105 19.02 -6.61 -3.64
CA ASP A 105 18.28 -5.34 -3.53
C ASP A 105 19.06 -4.32 -2.69
N GLU A 106 19.67 -4.77 -1.59
CA GLU A 106 20.50 -3.91 -0.74
C GLU A 106 21.74 -3.38 -1.47
N ALA A 107 22.37 -4.22 -2.31
CA ALA A 107 23.51 -3.81 -3.11
C ALA A 107 23.10 -2.81 -4.20
N GLY A 108 21.92 -2.99 -4.78
CA GLY A 108 21.34 -2.05 -5.74
C GLY A 108 21.04 -0.70 -5.09
N VAL A 109 20.41 -0.68 -3.92
CA VAL A 109 20.14 0.53 -3.15
C VAL A 109 21.45 1.26 -2.81
N LYS A 110 22.45 0.52 -2.34
CA LYS A 110 23.77 1.07 -2.01
C LYS A 110 24.44 1.69 -3.25
N ALA A 111 24.42 1.00 -4.38
CA ALA A 111 24.98 1.47 -5.63
C ALA A 111 24.32 2.77 -6.11
N ILE A 112 23.00 2.91 -5.98
CA ILE A 112 22.26 4.12 -6.32
C ILE A 112 22.71 5.30 -5.44
N LYS A 113 22.88 5.07 -4.14
CA LYS A 113 23.18 6.13 -3.16
C LYS A 113 24.65 6.51 -3.09
N GLU A 114 25.54 5.54 -3.18
CA GLU A 114 26.98 5.72 -2.98
C GLU A 114 27.76 5.69 -4.31
N GLY A 115 27.11 5.23 -5.38
CA GLY A 115 27.78 4.96 -6.65
C GLY A 115 28.58 3.67 -6.63
N LEU A 116 29.26 3.39 -7.73
CA LEU A 116 30.16 2.23 -7.87
C LEU A 116 31.53 2.67 -8.37
N LYS A 117 32.56 2.05 -7.81
CA LYS A 117 33.95 2.17 -8.28
C LYS A 117 34.48 0.78 -8.57
N ASP A 118 35.41 0.69 -9.51
CA ASP A 118 36.19 -0.53 -9.72
C ASP A 118 37.29 -0.70 -8.67
N LYS A 119 38.08 -1.78 -8.81
CA LYS A 119 39.18 -2.11 -7.88
C LYS A 119 40.32 -1.07 -7.92
N GLU A 120 40.37 -0.30 -8.99
CA GLU A 120 41.38 0.75 -9.23
C GLU A 120 40.90 2.14 -8.76
N GLY A 121 39.66 2.22 -8.22
CA GLY A 121 39.06 3.45 -7.72
C GLY A 121 38.37 4.31 -8.80
N LYS A 122 38.32 3.83 -10.04
CA LYS A 122 37.63 4.55 -11.14
C LYS A 122 36.12 4.49 -10.95
N GLN A 123 35.48 5.63 -11.12
CA GLN A 123 34.03 5.74 -11.01
C GLN A 123 33.31 5.04 -12.19
N LEU A 124 32.59 3.96 -11.89
CA LEU A 124 31.74 3.23 -12.83
C LEU A 124 30.32 3.77 -12.84
N MET A 125 29.76 4.07 -11.67
CA MET A 125 28.46 4.66 -11.49
C MET A 125 28.53 5.79 -10.47
N LYS A 126 28.00 6.96 -10.83
CA LYS A 126 27.91 8.10 -9.89
C LYS A 126 26.77 7.88 -8.91
N PRO A 127 26.89 8.37 -7.65
CA PRO A 127 25.76 8.42 -6.75
C PRO A 127 24.63 9.28 -7.35
N THR A 128 23.39 8.91 -7.08
CA THR A 128 22.23 9.71 -7.47
C THR A 128 21.84 10.61 -6.31
N GLU A 129 22.04 11.92 -6.48
CA GLU A 129 21.75 12.92 -5.46
C GLU A 129 20.24 13.06 -5.21
N GLY A 130 19.86 13.36 -3.98
CA GLY A 130 18.46 13.64 -3.62
C GLY A 130 17.54 12.42 -3.55
N VAL A 131 18.05 11.21 -3.76
CA VAL A 131 17.25 9.97 -3.69
C VAL A 131 17.21 9.44 -2.26
N SER A 132 16.01 9.35 -1.69
CA SER A 132 15.78 8.72 -0.38
C SER A 132 15.96 7.20 -0.44
N ASP A 133 16.08 6.54 0.73
CA ASP A 133 16.12 5.07 0.80
C ASP A 133 14.88 4.42 0.20
N ALA A 134 13.73 5.06 0.36
CA ALA A 134 12.47 4.57 -0.17
C ALA A 134 12.45 4.65 -1.71
N ASP A 135 12.98 5.74 -2.28
CA ASP A 135 13.04 5.94 -3.73
C ASP A 135 14.09 5.02 -4.35
N ALA A 136 15.24 4.83 -3.69
CA ALA A 136 16.25 3.86 -4.14
C ALA A 136 15.71 2.43 -4.18
N LYS A 137 14.93 2.01 -3.17
CA LYS A 137 14.21 0.73 -3.19
C LYS A 137 13.19 0.65 -4.31
N ALA A 138 12.44 1.73 -4.57
CA ALA A 138 11.47 1.79 -5.67
C ALA A 138 12.17 1.70 -7.03
N LEU A 139 13.34 2.31 -7.20
CA LEU A 139 14.18 2.20 -8.41
C LEU A 139 14.67 0.76 -8.62
N VAL A 140 15.16 0.09 -7.59
CA VAL A 140 15.55 -1.33 -7.67
C VAL A 140 14.36 -2.20 -8.07
N ALA A 141 13.19 -1.98 -7.45
CA ALA A 141 11.96 -2.68 -7.80
C ALA A 141 11.51 -2.39 -9.25
N TYR A 142 11.76 -1.18 -9.76
CA TYR A 142 11.52 -0.86 -11.16
C TYR A 142 12.48 -1.62 -12.10
N MET A 143 13.76 -1.68 -11.75
CA MET A 143 14.77 -2.43 -12.51
C MET A 143 14.46 -3.94 -12.57
N ARG A 144 13.83 -4.50 -11.54
CA ARG A 144 13.34 -5.88 -11.54
C ARG A 144 12.32 -6.18 -12.64
N LYS A 145 11.59 -5.17 -13.11
CA LYS A 145 10.57 -5.32 -14.16
C LYS A 145 11.17 -5.51 -15.56
N PHE A 146 12.45 -5.26 -15.74
CA PHE A 146 13.12 -5.49 -17.03
C PHE A 146 13.39 -6.97 -17.32
N LYS A 147 13.32 -7.84 -16.32
CA LYS A 147 13.46 -9.30 -16.50
C LYS A 147 12.50 -9.81 -17.58
N LYS A 148 13.01 -10.48 -18.56
CA LYS A 148 12.25 -11.18 -19.61
C LYS A 148 12.12 -12.66 -19.29
#